data_9a41c14789c2359053b6111925c7752c
#
_entry.id   9a41c14789c2359053b6111925c7752c
#
_cell.length_a   1.000
_cell.length_b   1.000
_cell.length_c   1.000
_cell.angle_alpha   90.00
_cell.angle_beta   90.00
_cell.angle_gamma   90.00
#
_symmetry.space_group_name_H-M   'P 1'
#
loop_
_entity.id
_entity.type
_entity.pdbx_description
1 polymer ?
#
loop_
_entity_poly.entity_id
_entity_poly.type
_entity_poly.pdbx_seq_one_letter_code
_entity_poly.pdbx_strand_id
1 'polypeptide(L)'
;KVVYYTGHALRDDVVTLYDPYNAIEGGAIHEDISRRWTPEHTDTDIPAMGLHTNVGERNYHWKYANVNTESASFIKLRNIGVSYTLPQGLVSKLKMKGITVKAQVDNLCYWAANKRDIDPEAFNANTGTRTDAIMPSYVLGLNVKF
;
A
#
# COMPACT_ATOMS: atom_id res chain seq x y z
N LYS A 1 12.35 9.33 -10.92
CA LYS A 1 11.47 8.38 -11.62
C LYS A 1 10.12 8.36 -10.94
N VAL A 2 9.07 8.59 -11.67
CA VAL A 2 7.68 8.47 -11.20
C VAL A 2 7.12 7.18 -11.77
N VAL A 3 6.44 6.40 -10.94
CA VAL A 3 5.69 5.22 -11.38
C VAL A 3 4.21 5.54 -11.23
N TYR A 4 3.46 5.27 -12.26
CA TYR A 4 2.02 5.45 -12.33
C TYR A 4 1.35 4.12 -12.68
N TYR A 5 0.31 3.77 -11.97
CA TYR A 5 -0.48 2.58 -12.19
C TYR A 5 -1.96 2.88 -12.04
N THR A 6 -2.79 2.28 -12.87
CA THR A 6 -4.25 2.33 -12.78
C THR A 6 -4.81 0.92 -12.71
N GLY A 7 -5.73 0.69 -11.79
CA GLY A 7 -6.37 -0.62 -11.64
C GLY A 7 -7.27 -0.68 -10.42
N HIS A 8 -7.80 -1.87 -10.18
CA HIS A 8 -8.64 -2.16 -9.03
C HIS A 8 -8.18 -3.45 -8.36
N ALA A 9 -8.34 -3.53 -7.05
CA ALA A 9 -8.04 -4.70 -6.25
C ALA A 9 -9.20 -5.00 -5.30
N LEU A 10 -9.32 -6.26 -4.90
CA LEU A 10 -10.26 -6.68 -3.86
C LEU A 10 -9.73 -6.28 -2.49
N ARG A 11 -10.65 -5.93 -1.59
CA ARG A 11 -10.37 -5.67 -0.18
C ARG A 11 -10.29 -6.98 0.60
N ASP A 12 -9.28 -7.78 0.33
CA ASP A 12 -9.19 -9.13 0.90
C ASP A 12 -8.88 -9.16 2.41
N ASP A 13 -8.28 -8.08 2.92
CA ASP A 13 -7.96 -7.89 4.33
C ASP A 13 -9.17 -7.88 5.26
N VAL A 14 -10.33 -7.52 4.75
CA VAL A 14 -11.57 -7.36 5.51
C VAL A 14 -12.41 -8.63 5.49
N VAL A 15 -12.37 -9.38 4.39
CA VAL A 15 -13.29 -10.50 4.15
C VAL A 15 -13.11 -11.64 5.15
N THR A 16 -11.87 -11.98 5.47
CA THR A 16 -11.57 -13.04 6.44
C THR A 16 -12.02 -12.68 7.86
N LEU A 17 -11.94 -11.38 8.22
CA LEU A 17 -12.35 -10.89 9.53
C LEU A 17 -13.88 -10.77 9.67
N TYR A 18 -14.62 -10.88 8.57
CA TYR A 18 -16.07 -10.93 8.57
C TYR A 18 -16.62 -12.37 8.56
N ASP A 19 -15.74 -13.37 8.60
CA ASP A 19 -16.17 -14.76 8.70
C ASP A 19 -16.81 -15.01 10.06
N PRO A 20 -18.10 -15.41 10.10
CA PRO A 20 -18.80 -15.69 11.34
C PRO A 20 -18.18 -16.84 12.15
N TYR A 21 -17.46 -17.77 11.52
CA TYR A 21 -16.76 -18.85 12.21
C TYR A 21 -15.64 -18.33 13.09
N ASN A 22 -14.92 -17.29 12.72
CA ASN A 22 -13.91 -16.68 13.56
C ASN A 22 -14.47 -16.19 14.91
N ALA A 23 -15.68 -15.65 14.91
CA ALA A 23 -16.33 -15.18 16.12
C ALA A 23 -16.72 -16.34 17.07
N ILE A 24 -17.08 -17.51 16.51
CA ILE A 24 -17.48 -18.70 17.28
C ILE A 24 -16.28 -19.38 17.93
N GLU A 25 -15.18 -19.42 17.21
CA GLU A 25 -13.93 -19.98 17.69
C GLU A 25 -13.14 -19.03 18.63
N GLY A 26 -13.72 -17.87 18.94
CA GLY A 26 -13.10 -16.87 19.81
C GLY A 26 -12.02 -16.03 19.10
N GLY A 27 -12.01 -16.05 17.77
CA GLY A 27 -11.11 -15.25 16.97
C GLY A 27 -11.48 -13.77 16.92
N ALA A 28 -10.54 -12.93 16.53
CA ALA A 28 -10.76 -11.52 16.31
C ALA A 28 -11.67 -11.30 15.07
N ILE A 29 -12.59 -10.37 15.18
CA ILE A 29 -13.45 -9.92 14.09
C ILE A 29 -13.26 -8.43 13.86
N HIS A 30 -13.57 -7.96 12.66
CA HIS A 30 -13.47 -6.55 12.34
C HIS A 30 -14.54 -5.74 13.07
N GLU A 31 -14.22 -4.52 13.54
CA GLU A 31 -15.16 -3.64 14.26
C GLU A 31 -16.42 -3.31 13.45
N ASP A 32 -16.31 -3.27 12.12
CA ASP A 32 -17.41 -3.01 11.19
C ASP A 32 -18.54 -4.04 11.29
N ILE A 33 -18.30 -5.22 11.88
CA ILE A 33 -19.34 -6.21 12.14
C ILE A 33 -20.47 -5.66 13.04
N SER A 34 -20.18 -4.67 13.85
CA SER A 34 -21.20 -3.96 14.63
C SER A 34 -22.26 -3.28 13.74
N ARG A 35 -21.87 -2.91 12.53
CA ARG A 35 -22.72 -2.28 11.50
C ARG A 35 -23.38 -3.28 10.55
N ARG A 36 -23.29 -4.58 10.82
CA ARG A 36 -23.88 -5.62 9.97
C ARG A 36 -25.38 -5.45 9.82
N TRP A 37 -25.93 -6.02 8.77
CA TRP A 37 -27.36 -6.07 8.56
C TRP A 37 -28.06 -6.79 9.71
N THR A 38 -29.09 -6.17 10.26
CA THR A 38 -30.08 -6.75 11.17
C THR A 38 -31.48 -6.27 10.77
N PRO A 39 -32.56 -6.88 11.23
CA PRO A 39 -33.90 -6.37 10.96
C PRO A 39 -34.14 -4.91 11.39
N GLU A 40 -33.38 -4.45 12.39
CA GLU A 40 -33.45 -3.09 12.93
C GLU A 40 -32.45 -2.16 12.22
N HIS A 41 -31.44 -2.71 11.50
CA HIS A 41 -30.41 -1.98 10.79
C HIS A 41 -30.21 -2.53 9.38
N THR A 42 -31.07 -2.06 8.46
CA THR A 42 -31.13 -2.57 7.08
C THR A 42 -30.29 -1.75 6.09
N ASP A 43 -29.90 -0.53 6.44
CA ASP A 43 -29.10 0.37 5.60
C ASP A 43 -27.59 0.14 5.85
N THR A 44 -27.10 -0.97 5.34
CA THR A 44 -25.68 -1.35 5.46
C THR A 44 -25.24 -2.20 4.28
N ASP A 45 -23.96 -2.09 3.95
CA ASP A 45 -23.27 -2.91 2.94
C ASP A 45 -22.66 -4.20 3.53
N ILE A 46 -22.78 -4.40 4.85
CA ILE A 46 -22.24 -5.56 5.55
C ILE A 46 -23.36 -6.59 5.75
N PRO A 47 -23.19 -7.83 5.26
CA PRO A 47 -24.23 -8.84 5.35
C PRO A 47 -24.50 -9.28 6.78
N ALA A 48 -25.68 -9.84 7.02
CA ALA A 48 -26.02 -10.46 8.30
C ALA A 48 -25.06 -11.61 8.61
N MET A 49 -24.68 -11.76 9.86
CA MET A 49 -23.98 -12.95 10.35
C MET A 49 -24.98 -14.08 10.61
N GLY A 50 -24.54 -15.33 10.44
CA GLY A 50 -25.35 -16.49 10.76
C GLY A 50 -24.62 -17.79 10.44
N LEU A 51 -25.06 -18.86 11.09
CA LEU A 51 -24.46 -20.20 11.02
C LEU A 51 -25.12 -21.13 9.98
N HIS A 52 -26.10 -20.64 9.25
CA HIS A 52 -26.79 -21.47 8.26
C HIS A 52 -25.97 -21.57 6.95
N THR A 53 -26.07 -22.70 6.28
CA THR A 53 -25.38 -23.02 5.01
C THR A 53 -25.52 -21.91 3.95
N ASN A 54 -26.70 -21.30 3.85
CA ASN A 54 -26.92 -20.20 2.90
C ASN A 54 -26.17 -18.91 3.25
N VAL A 55 -25.72 -18.75 4.48
CA VAL A 55 -24.94 -17.60 4.92
C VAL A 55 -23.48 -17.71 4.45
N GLY A 56 -22.93 -18.93 4.47
CA GLY A 56 -21.58 -19.19 3.96
C GLY A 56 -21.48 -18.86 2.46
N GLU A 57 -22.43 -19.33 1.66
CA GLU A 57 -22.50 -19.00 0.23
C GLU A 57 -22.65 -17.49 -0.01
N ARG A 58 -23.53 -16.85 0.74
CA ARG A 58 -23.73 -15.40 0.64
C ARG A 58 -22.47 -14.61 0.98
N ASN A 59 -21.76 -14.98 2.04
CA ASN A 59 -20.50 -14.33 2.43
C ASN A 59 -19.42 -14.55 1.38
N TYR A 60 -19.37 -15.73 0.78
CA TYR A 60 -18.49 -16.03 -0.34
C TYR A 60 -18.77 -15.11 -1.54
N HIS A 61 -20.03 -14.94 -1.93
CA HIS A 61 -20.41 -14.04 -3.02
C HIS A 61 -20.18 -12.57 -2.67
N TRP A 62 -20.43 -12.19 -1.40
CA TRP A 62 -20.17 -10.84 -0.94
C TRP A 62 -18.69 -10.45 -1.07
N LYS A 63 -17.78 -11.39 -0.88
CA LYS A 63 -16.34 -11.18 -1.11
C LYS A 63 -16.05 -10.55 -2.48
N TYR A 64 -16.77 -10.96 -3.50
CA TYR A 64 -16.59 -10.49 -4.88
C TYR A 64 -17.53 -9.33 -5.27
N ALA A 65 -18.30 -8.82 -4.33
CA ALA A 65 -19.16 -7.69 -4.60
C ALA A 65 -18.37 -6.40 -4.84
N ASN A 66 -18.95 -5.49 -5.63
CA ASN A 66 -18.32 -4.21 -5.96
C ASN A 66 -18.00 -3.35 -4.72
N VAL A 67 -18.73 -3.51 -3.63
CA VAL A 67 -18.49 -2.84 -2.35
C VAL A 67 -17.11 -3.18 -1.77
N ASN A 68 -16.56 -4.35 -2.12
CA ASN A 68 -15.24 -4.80 -1.69
C ASN A 68 -14.14 -4.50 -2.72
N THR A 69 -14.44 -3.74 -3.77
CA THR A 69 -13.43 -3.31 -4.74
C THR A 69 -13.01 -1.87 -4.46
N GLU A 70 -11.71 -1.63 -4.53
CA GLU A 70 -11.14 -0.30 -4.40
C GLU A 70 -10.18 0.01 -5.55
N SER A 71 -9.94 1.30 -5.77
CA SER A 71 -8.98 1.72 -6.77
C SER A 71 -7.56 1.38 -6.33
N ALA A 72 -6.84 0.64 -7.16
CA ALA A 72 -5.41 0.39 -7.01
C ALA A 72 -4.56 1.38 -7.81
N SER A 73 -5.13 2.51 -8.22
CA SER A 73 -4.39 3.56 -8.91
C SER A 73 -3.47 4.29 -7.95
N PHE A 74 -2.23 4.52 -8.36
CA PHE A 74 -1.26 5.25 -7.55
C PHE A 74 -0.24 6.01 -8.38
N ILE A 75 0.40 6.98 -7.76
CA ILE A 75 1.58 7.70 -8.26
C ILE A 75 2.66 7.59 -7.19
N LYS A 76 3.86 7.17 -7.56
CA LYS A 76 4.98 7.00 -6.64
C LYS A 76 6.22 7.73 -7.14
N LEU A 77 6.82 8.53 -6.28
CA LEU A 77 8.12 9.17 -6.55
C LEU A 77 9.23 8.23 -6.08
N ARG A 78 9.71 7.39 -7.02
CA ARG A 78 10.67 6.33 -6.71
C ARG A 78 12.09 6.81 -6.56
N ASN A 79 12.47 7.81 -7.32
CA ASN A 79 13.87 8.26 -7.32
C ASN A 79 13.93 9.73 -7.68
N ILE A 80 14.64 10.47 -6.87
CA ILE A 80 15.09 11.84 -7.16
C ILE A 80 16.57 11.96 -6.80
N GLY A 81 17.38 12.44 -7.73
CA GLY A 81 18.81 12.56 -7.50
C GLY A 81 19.37 13.84 -8.08
N VAL A 82 20.35 14.38 -7.39
CA VAL A 82 21.14 15.54 -7.80
C VAL A 82 22.61 15.16 -7.76
N SER A 83 23.33 15.59 -8.77
CA SER A 83 24.78 15.42 -8.87
C SER A 83 25.42 16.75 -9.18
N TYR A 84 26.41 17.14 -8.40
CA TYR A 84 27.15 18.37 -8.60
C TYR A 84 28.64 18.10 -8.67
N THR A 85 29.24 18.49 -9.78
CA THR A 85 30.71 18.41 -9.96
C THR A 85 31.30 19.76 -9.63
N LEU A 86 32.26 19.78 -8.72
CA LEU A 86 32.94 20.99 -8.28
C LEU A 86 33.74 21.59 -9.43
N PRO A 87 33.76 22.93 -9.54
CA PRO A 87 34.59 23.62 -10.52
C PRO A 87 36.10 23.32 -10.35
N GLN A 88 36.80 23.21 -11.48
CA GLN A 88 38.23 22.85 -11.52
C GLN A 88 39.10 23.78 -10.66
N GLY A 89 38.77 25.06 -10.58
CA GLY A 89 39.52 26.03 -9.77
C GLY A 89 39.49 25.76 -8.26
N LEU A 90 38.46 25.09 -7.75
CA LEU A 90 38.40 24.64 -6.35
C LEU A 90 39.13 23.30 -6.18
N VAL A 91 38.93 22.40 -7.10
CA VAL A 91 39.49 21.04 -7.06
C VAL A 91 41.01 21.03 -7.17
N SER A 92 41.56 21.88 -8.02
CA SER A 92 43.03 22.00 -8.21
C SER A 92 43.78 22.49 -6.95
N LYS A 93 43.14 23.34 -6.13
CA LYS A 93 43.71 23.77 -4.83
C LYS A 93 43.87 22.61 -3.85
N LEU A 94 43.06 21.57 -4.01
CA LEU A 94 43.09 20.35 -3.20
C LEU A 94 44.02 19.26 -3.82
N LYS A 95 44.73 19.59 -4.90
CA LYS A 95 45.60 18.66 -5.67
C LYS A 95 44.82 17.43 -6.20
N MET A 96 43.57 17.61 -6.51
CA MET A 96 42.70 16.57 -7.06
C MET A 96 42.30 16.88 -8.50
N LYS A 97 41.92 15.87 -9.29
CA LYS A 97 41.51 16.02 -10.68
C LYS A 97 40.00 16.23 -10.83
N GLY A 98 39.23 15.83 -9.83
CA GLY A 98 37.76 16.02 -9.86
C GLY A 98 37.10 15.59 -8.57
N ILE A 99 36.04 16.31 -8.19
CA ILE A 99 35.17 15.96 -7.08
C ILE A 99 33.74 16.09 -7.54
N THR A 100 32.94 15.03 -7.35
CA THR A 100 31.50 15.04 -7.62
C THR A 100 30.76 14.60 -6.39
N VAL A 101 29.83 15.41 -5.93
CA VAL A 101 28.90 15.11 -4.85
C VAL A 101 27.59 14.66 -5.46
N LYS A 102 27.03 13.59 -4.94
CA LYS A 102 25.72 13.06 -5.33
C LYS A 102 24.82 12.96 -4.11
N ALA A 103 23.58 13.36 -4.26
CA ALA A 103 22.53 13.13 -3.29
C ALA A 103 21.35 12.48 -4.00
N GLN A 104 20.81 11.42 -3.41
CA GLN A 104 19.68 10.68 -3.98
C GLN A 104 18.72 10.31 -2.87
N VAL A 105 17.44 10.38 -3.18
CA VAL A 105 16.35 9.88 -2.34
C VAL A 105 15.56 8.88 -3.15
N ASP A 106 15.39 7.70 -2.61
CA ASP A 106 14.56 6.65 -3.19
C ASP A 106 13.27 6.49 -2.38
N ASN A 107 12.16 6.21 -3.07
CA ASN A 107 10.83 5.99 -2.50
C ASN A 107 10.36 7.12 -1.57
N LEU A 108 10.55 8.37 -1.99
CA LEU A 108 10.31 9.55 -1.14
C LEU A 108 8.86 9.65 -0.70
N CYS A 109 7.92 9.42 -1.60
CA CYS A 109 6.48 9.49 -1.29
C CYS A 109 5.67 8.72 -2.35
N TYR A 110 4.45 8.38 -1.97
CA TYR A 110 3.44 7.87 -2.88
C TYR A 110 2.09 8.54 -2.61
N TRP A 111 1.23 8.48 -3.60
CA TRP A 111 -0.17 8.81 -3.49
C TRP A 111 -0.99 7.67 -4.06
N ALA A 112 -1.97 7.18 -3.32
CA ALA A 112 -2.89 6.14 -3.73
C ALA A 112 -4.32 6.67 -3.79
N ALA A 113 -5.09 6.20 -4.75
CA ALA A 113 -6.49 6.62 -4.93
C ALA A 113 -7.46 5.88 -4.01
N ASN A 114 -6.98 4.86 -3.27
CA ASN A 114 -7.82 4.15 -2.30
C ASN A 114 -8.04 5.00 -1.04
N LYS A 115 -9.16 4.76 -0.38
CA LYS A 115 -9.57 5.51 0.83
C LYS A 115 -8.86 5.04 2.11
N ARG A 116 -8.03 4.00 2.04
CA ARG A 116 -7.40 3.34 3.18
C ARG A 116 -5.90 3.58 3.29
N ASP A 117 -5.34 4.41 2.41
CA ASP A 117 -3.91 4.70 2.33
C ASP A 117 -3.04 3.42 2.24
N ILE A 118 -3.51 2.48 1.45
CA ILE A 118 -2.80 1.22 1.19
C ILE A 118 -1.90 1.45 -0.02
N ASP A 119 -0.60 1.18 0.13
CA ASP A 119 0.32 1.13 -1.00
C ASP A 119 -0.02 -0.11 -1.87
N PRO A 120 -0.52 0.09 -3.11
CA PRO A 120 -0.89 -1.04 -3.97
C PRO A 120 0.28 -1.94 -4.37
N GLU A 121 1.52 -1.46 -4.24
CA GLU A 121 2.72 -2.28 -4.50
C GLU A 121 3.11 -3.14 -3.28
N ALA A 122 2.62 -2.79 -2.10
CA ALA A 122 2.78 -3.57 -0.87
C ALA A 122 1.64 -4.57 -0.64
N PHE A 123 0.74 -4.71 -1.61
CA PHE A 123 -0.41 -5.61 -1.55
C PHE A 123 -0.36 -6.65 -2.66
N ASN A 124 -0.49 -7.91 -2.29
CA ASN A 124 -0.60 -9.02 -3.23
C ASN A 124 -2.08 -9.38 -3.43
N ALA A 125 -2.64 -9.00 -4.57
CA ALA A 125 -4.05 -9.24 -4.88
C ALA A 125 -4.43 -10.73 -4.97
N ASN A 126 -3.46 -11.62 -5.20
CA ASN A 126 -3.73 -13.05 -5.30
C ASN A 126 -3.83 -13.74 -3.94
N THR A 127 -3.09 -13.25 -2.96
CA THR A 127 -3.01 -13.86 -1.63
C THR A 127 -3.69 -13.02 -0.54
N GLY A 128 -4.09 -11.79 -0.84
CA GLY A 128 -4.60 -10.83 0.13
C GLY A 128 -3.56 -10.35 1.16
N THR A 129 -2.29 -10.71 0.94
CA THR A 129 -1.23 -10.40 1.90
C THR A 129 -0.73 -8.98 1.72
N ARG A 130 -0.59 -8.26 2.83
CA ARG A 130 0.10 -6.97 2.88
C ARG A 130 1.53 -7.15 3.35
N THR A 131 2.42 -6.41 2.73
CA THR A 131 3.78 -6.18 3.23
C THR A 131 3.91 -4.73 3.68
N ASP A 132 4.92 -4.44 4.46
CA ASP A 132 5.20 -3.05 4.81
C ASP A 132 5.50 -2.22 3.57
N ALA A 133 5.04 -0.98 3.57
CA ALA A 133 5.36 -0.04 2.50
C ALA A 133 6.88 0.18 2.46
N ILE A 134 7.42 0.28 1.24
CA ILE A 134 8.85 0.51 1.06
C ILE A 134 9.20 1.90 1.61
N MET A 135 10.03 1.93 2.64
CA MET A 135 10.45 3.16 3.29
C MET A 135 11.38 3.99 2.39
N PRO A 136 11.38 5.32 2.55
CA PRO A 136 12.33 6.17 1.85
C PRO A 136 13.76 5.89 2.30
N SER A 137 14.68 5.90 1.36
CA SER A 137 16.11 5.79 1.62
C SER A 137 16.85 7.00 1.07
N TYR A 138 17.87 7.44 1.80
CA TYR A 138 18.70 8.61 1.47
C TYR A 138 20.14 8.16 1.22
N VAL A 139 20.66 8.52 0.06
CA VAL A 139 22.01 8.14 -0.34
C VAL A 139 22.81 9.41 -0.61
N LEU A 140 23.96 9.52 0.06
CA LEU A 140 24.96 10.53 -0.22
C LEU A 140 26.22 9.84 -0.79
N GLY A 141 26.67 10.34 -1.92
CA GLY A 141 27.85 9.81 -2.62
C GLY A 141 28.88 10.88 -2.86
N LEU A 142 30.15 10.54 -2.66
CA LEU A 142 31.30 11.36 -3.01
C LEU A 142 32.20 10.58 -3.96
N ASN A 143 32.43 11.13 -5.13
CA ASN A 143 33.39 10.59 -6.09
C ASN A 143 34.56 11.55 -6.20
N VAL A 144 35.77 11.06 -5.90
CA VAL A 144 37.03 11.84 -5.94
C VAL A 144 37.97 11.21 -6.95
N LYS A 145 38.49 12.03 -7.83
CA LYS A 145 39.55 11.64 -8.81
C LYS A 145 40.86 12.29 -8.40
N PHE A 146 41.87 11.51 -8.25
CA PHE A 146 43.23 11.90 -7.98
C PHE A 146 44.08 12.02 -9.23
#